data_dad5880e1db468651fb82116e70699bb
#
_entry.id   dad5880e1db468651fb82116e70699bb
#
_cell.length_a   1.000
_cell.length_b   1.000
_cell.length_c   1.000
_cell.angle_alpha   90.00
_cell.angle_beta   90.00
_cell.angle_gamma   90.00
#
_symmetry.space_group_name_H-M   'P 1'
#
loop_
_entity.id
_entity.type
_entity.pdbx_description
1 polymer ?
#
loop_
_entity_poly.entity_id
_entity_poly.type
_entity_poly.pdbx_seq_one_letter_code
_entity_poly.pdbx_strand_id
1 'polypeptide(L)'
;AQKEHIVIRARSLYIYKLMDTKPLHQSYTVVKPYALYGDGEYAEFSVDVEPNNEFYGRILQMGAGLEVISPESVRDEMTQRVHELATLYPKKE
;
A
#
# COMPACT_ATOMS: atom_id res chain seq x y z
N ALA A 1 -9.12 -8.80 -17.60
CA ALA A 1 -8.34 -8.28 -16.51
C ALA A 1 -8.17 -9.35 -15.45
N GLN A 2 -6.99 -9.46 -14.88
CA GLN A 2 -6.64 -10.53 -13.96
C GLN A 2 -6.43 -10.02 -12.55
N LYS A 3 -6.78 -10.85 -11.59
CA LYS A 3 -6.44 -10.58 -10.20
C LYS A 3 -4.95 -10.75 -9.99
N GLU A 4 -4.38 -9.86 -9.21
CA GLU A 4 -2.98 -9.93 -8.81
C GLU A 4 -2.91 -10.18 -7.31
N HIS A 5 -1.91 -10.96 -6.90
CA HIS A 5 -1.60 -11.13 -5.49
C HIS A 5 -0.66 -10.01 -5.09
N ILE A 6 -1.18 -9.05 -4.33
CA ILE A 6 -0.46 -7.81 -4.03
C ILE A 6 -0.09 -7.78 -2.56
N VAL A 7 1.21 -7.65 -2.28
CA VAL A 7 1.71 -7.51 -0.91
C VAL A 7 1.97 -6.04 -0.64
N ILE A 8 1.41 -5.57 0.46
CA ILE A 8 1.42 -4.16 0.84
C ILE A 8 1.97 -4.05 2.26
N ARG A 9 2.85 -3.08 2.48
CA ARG A 9 3.43 -2.81 3.79
C ARG A 9 2.69 -1.66 4.44
N ALA A 10 2.19 -1.88 5.66
CA ALA A 10 1.62 -0.84 6.50
C ALA A 10 2.76 -0.30 7.37
N ARG A 11 3.04 1.00 7.25
CA ARG A 11 4.25 1.58 7.80
C ARG A 11 4.08 2.19 9.20
N SER A 12 2.88 2.07 9.79
CA SER A 12 2.65 2.50 11.16
C SER A 12 1.59 1.60 11.80
N LEU A 13 1.60 1.56 13.12
CA LEU A 13 0.59 0.81 13.86
C LEU A 13 -0.82 1.31 13.57
N TYR A 14 -0.97 2.65 13.46
CA TYR A 14 -2.27 3.24 13.14
C TYR A 14 -2.79 2.74 11.79
N ILE A 15 -1.95 2.76 10.77
CA ILE A 15 -2.35 2.32 9.43
C ILE A 15 -2.63 0.82 9.41
N TYR A 16 -1.83 0.03 10.12
CA TYR A 16 -2.08 -1.41 10.24
C TYR A 16 -3.45 -1.69 10.86
N LYS A 17 -3.77 -1.02 11.96
CA LYS A 17 -5.06 -1.19 12.62
C LYS A 17 -6.21 -0.74 11.73
N LEU A 18 -6.01 0.35 10.99
CA LEU A 18 -7.01 0.84 10.06
C LEU A 18 -7.29 -0.18 8.95
N MET A 19 -6.23 -0.77 8.38
CA MET A 19 -6.38 -1.78 7.34
C MET A 19 -7.03 -3.05 7.86
N ASP A 20 -6.71 -3.43 9.10
CA ASP A 20 -7.31 -4.60 9.73
C ASP A 20 -8.81 -4.40 10.00
N THR A 21 -9.21 -3.18 10.29
CA THR A 21 -10.61 -2.82 10.55
C THR A 21 -11.41 -2.59 9.27
N LYS A 22 -10.80 -1.90 8.30
CA LYS A 22 -11.42 -1.56 7.02
C LYS A 22 -10.50 -1.99 5.88
N PRO A 23 -10.45 -3.29 5.58
CA PRO A 23 -9.54 -3.80 4.56
C PRO A 23 -9.84 -3.23 3.17
N LEU A 24 -8.81 -3.20 2.34
CA LEU A 24 -8.94 -2.79 0.94
C LEU A 24 -9.81 -3.76 0.14
N HIS A 25 -9.86 -5.02 0.57
CA HIS A 25 -10.63 -6.05 -0.12
C HIS A 25 -10.90 -7.20 0.85
N GLN A 26 -11.92 -7.99 0.57
CA GLN A 26 -12.29 -9.15 1.41
C GLN A 26 -11.20 -10.23 1.44
N SER A 27 -10.30 -10.24 0.47
CA SER A 27 -9.18 -11.18 0.43
C SER A 27 -8.01 -10.78 1.34
N TYR A 28 -8.14 -9.71 2.10
CA TYR A 28 -7.13 -9.24 3.03
C TYR A 28 -6.61 -10.37 3.92
N THR A 29 -5.29 -10.55 3.94
CA THR A 29 -4.62 -11.57 4.73
C THR A 29 -3.35 -11.00 5.32
N VAL A 30 -3.18 -11.13 6.64
CA VAL A 30 -1.96 -10.66 7.28
C VAL A 30 -0.81 -11.60 6.93
N VAL A 31 0.25 -11.04 6.36
CA VAL A 31 1.48 -11.77 6.02
C VAL A 31 2.49 -11.65 7.15
N LYS A 32 2.63 -10.43 7.68
CA LYS A 32 3.53 -10.14 8.80
C LYS A 32 2.81 -9.18 9.73
N PRO A 33 2.48 -9.59 10.98
CA PRO A 33 1.82 -8.69 11.92
C PRO A 33 2.79 -7.57 12.35
N TYR A 34 2.23 -6.45 12.81
CA TYR A 34 3.03 -5.33 13.28
C TYR A 34 3.82 -5.74 14.52
N ALA A 35 5.13 -5.50 14.48
CA ALA A 35 6.00 -5.78 15.63
C ALA A 35 6.03 -4.54 16.52
N LEU A 36 5.70 -4.71 17.80
CA LEU A 36 5.73 -3.61 18.77
C LEU A 36 7.14 -3.31 19.27
N TYR A 37 8.08 -4.22 19.03
CA TYR A 37 9.45 -4.11 19.53
C TYR A 37 10.41 -4.42 18.40
N GLY A 38 11.35 -3.51 18.16
CA GLY A 38 12.41 -3.71 17.17
C GLY A 38 12.51 -2.56 16.20
N ASP A 39 13.61 -2.53 15.47
CA ASP A 39 13.88 -1.52 14.48
C ASP A 39 13.06 -1.76 13.21
N GLY A 40 12.61 -0.68 12.57
CA GLY A 40 11.91 -0.76 11.31
C GLY A 40 10.55 -1.44 11.41
N GLU A 41 9.80 -1.10 12.42
CA GLU A 41 8.49 -1.67 12.67
C GLU A 41 7.52 -1.40 11.52
N TYR A 42 6.95 -2.47 11.01
CA TYR A 42 5.94 -2.40 9.97
C TYR A 42 5.18 -3.73 9.94
N ALA A 43 3.99 -3.70 9.33
CA ALA A 43 3.23 -4.92 9.06
C ALA A 43 3.13 -5.12 7.55
N GLU A 44 2.88 -6.36 7.14
CA GLU A 44 2.61 -6.65 5.74
C GLU A 44 1.34 -7.48 5.62
N PHE A 45 0.54 -7.15 4.61
CA PHE A 45 -0.67 -7.90 4.30
C PHE A 45 -0.76 -8.09 2.80
N SER A 46 -1.60 -9.01 2.38
CA SER A 46 -1.84 -9.25 0.96
C SER A 46 -3.31 -9.09 0.63
N VAL A 47 -3.58 -8.73 -0.61
CA VAL A 47 -4.92 -8.76 -1.19
C VAL A 47 -4.83 -9.37 -2.59
N ASP A 48 -5.90 -10.04 -3.00
CA ASP A 48 -6.00 -10.62 -4.35
C ASP A 48 -7.07 -9.84 -5.08
N VAL A 49 -6.64 -8.87 -5.88
CA VAL A 49 -7.56 -7.95 -6.56
C VAL A 49 -7.05 -7.65 -7.96
N GLU A 50 -7.96 -7.20 -8.81
CA GLU A 50 -7.60 -6.57 -10.06
C GLU A 50 -7.20 -5.13 -9.77
N PRO A 51 -5.93 -4.75 -10.02
CA PRO A 51 -5.49 -3.38 -9.74
C PRO A 51 -6.12 -2.41 -10.75
N ASN A 52 -6.94 -1.51 -10.26
CA ASN A 52 -7.63 -0.50 -11.05
C ASN A 52 -7.44 0.87 -10.41
N ASN A 53 -8.01 1.89 -11.05
CA ASN A 53 -7.87 3.27 -10.55
C ASN A 53 -8.36 3.43 -9.12
N GLU A 54 -9.44 2.75 -8.76
CA GLU A 54 -9.96 2.81 -7.40
C GLU A 54 -8.96 2.22 -6.41
N PHE A 55 -8.36 1.07 -6.74
CA PHE A 55 -7.36 0.44 -5.89
C PHE A 55 -6.16 1.38 -5.67
N TYR A 56 -5.60 1.90 -6.77
CA TYR A 56 -4.45 2.80 -6.66
C TYR A 56 -4.79 4.07 -5.90
N GLY A 57 -6.00 4.60 -6.12
CA GLY A 57 -6.48 5.77 -5.40
C GLY A 57 -6.56 5.54 -3.91
N ARG A 58 -7.02 4.37 -3.48
CA ARG A 58 -7.10 4.03 -2.06
C ARG A 58 -5.72 3.91 -1.43
N ILE A 59 -4.74 3.36 -2.16
CA ILE A 59 -3.36 3.31 -1.68
C ILE A 59 -2.80 4.72 -1.52
N LEU A 60 -2.98 5.56 -2.54
CA LEU A 60 -2.50 6.95 -2.51
C LEU A 60 -3.14 7.77 -1.41
N GLN A 61 -4.38 7.48 -1.07
CA GLN A 61 -5.09 8.17 0.01
C GLN A 61 -4.38 8.02 1.35
N MET A 62 -3.66 6.93 1.55
CA MET A 62 -2.92 6.67 2.79
C MET A 62 -1.54 7.34 2.79
N GLY A 63 -1.17 8.01 1.69
CA GLY A 63 0.12 8.68 1.59
C GLY A 63 1.28 7.72 1.82
N ALA A 64 2.20 8.10 2.67
CA ALA A 64 3.36 7.27 3.00
C ALA A 64 3.06 6.14 3.98
N GLY A 65 1.80 6.00 4.39
CA GLY A 65 1.40 4.94 5.33
C GLY A 65 1.32 3.56 4.72
N LEU A 66 1.14 3.46 3.39
CA LEU A 66 1.11 2.19 2.67
C LEU A 66 2.15 2.19 1.57
N GLU A 67 2.80 1.05 1.41
CA GLU A 67 3.81 0.87 0.36
C GLU A 67 3.55 -0.47 -0.35
N VAL A 68 3.36 -0.44 -1.67
CA VAL A 68 3.23 -1.66 -2.45
C VAL A 68 4.60 -2.31 -2.56
N ILE A 69 4.70 -3.57 -2.14
CA ILE A 69 5.97 -4.32 -2.16
C ILE A 69 6.06 -5.18 -3.42
N SER A 70 4.99 -5.90 -3.74
CA SER A 70 4.95 -6.78 -4.90
C SER A 70 3.52 -6.91 -5.42
N PRO A 71 3.32 -7.32 -6.66
CA PRO A 71 4.33 -7.64 -7.66
C PRO A 71 4.96 -6.39 -8.25
N GLU A 72 6.06 -6.58 -8.97
CA GLU A 72 6.81 -5.45 -9.55
C GLU A 72 5.94 -4.59 -10.47
N SER A 73 5.06 -5.21 -11.26
CA SER A 73 4.17 -4.49 -12.17
C SER A 73 3.26 -3.50 -11.44
N VAL A 74 2.73 -3.89 -10.29
CA VAL A 74 1.87 -3.01 -9.48
C VAL A 74 2.71 -1.94 -8.80
N ARG A 75 3.89 -2.30 -8.29
CA ARG A 75 4.81 -1.34 -7.69
C ARG A 75 5.25 -0.28 -8.71
N ASP A 76 5.55 -0.70 -9.93
CA ASP A 76 5.96 0.21 -11.02
C ASP A 76 4.82 1.17 -11.38
N GLU A 77 3.58 0.68 -11.42
CA GLU A 77 2.44 1.55 -11.67
C GLU A 77 2.29 2.60 -10.57
N MET A 78 2.47 2.20 -9.31
CA MET A 78 2.47 3.14 -8.19
C MET A 78 3.57 4.19 -8.33
N THR A 79 4.77 3.74 -8.71
CA THR A 79 5.90 4.65 -8.92
C THR A 79 5.55 5.70 -9.96
N GLN A 80 4.97 5.28 -11.09
CA GLN A 80 4.58 6.21 -12.14
C GLN A 80 3.55 7.22 -11.65
N ARG A 81 2.52 6.77 -10.95
CA ARG A 81 1.46 7.65 -10.43
C ARG A 81 1.99 8.65 -9.42
N VAL A 82 2.89 8.22 -8.54
CA VAL A 82 3.50 9.10 -7.54
C VAL A 82 4.36 10.15 -8.23
N HIS A 83 5.14 9.77 -9.22
CA HIS A 83 5.99 10.72 -9.96
C HIS A 83 5.16 11.74 -10.73
N GLU A 84 4.08 11.32 -11.37
CA GLU A 84 3.16 12.25 -12.05
C GLU A 84 2.56 13.23 -11.06
N LEU A 85 2.12 12.74 -9.91
CA LEU A 85 1.55 13.59 -8.85
C LEU A 85 2.59 14.57 -8.34
N ALA A 86 3.82 14.13 -8.14
CA ALA A 86 4.90 14.98 -7.64
C ALA A 86 5.23 16.14 -8.58
N THR A 87 5.01 15.97 -9.89
CA THR A 87 5.27 17.07 -10.85
C THR A 87 4.29 18.23 -10.65
N LEU A 88 3.12 17.96 -10.06
CA LEU A 88 2.11 19.00 -9.79
C LEU A 88 2.44 19.79 -8.53
N TYR A 89 3.23 19.21 -7.63
CA TYR A 89 3.53 19.80 -6.34
C TYR A 89 5.04 19.81 -6.09
N PRO A 90 5.80 20.57 -6.88
CA PRO A 90 7.26 20.59 -6.69
C PRO A 90 7.62 21.22 -5.36
N LYS A 91 8.74 20.76 -4.79
CA LYS A 91 9.25 21.33 -3.56
C LYS A 91 9.71 22.77 -3.81
N LYS A 92 9.41 23.64 -2.87
CA LYS A 92 9.98 24.98 -2.85
C LYS A 92 11.35 24.94 -2.18
N GLU A 93 12.29 25.65 -2.74
CA GLU A 93 13.62 25.79 -2.14
C GLU A 93 13.74 27.09 -1.36
#